data_690bc8fef494c9c3719c887bcd27283a
#
_entry.id   690bc8fef494c9c3719c887bcd27283a
#
_cell.length_a   1.000
_cell.length_b   1.000
_cell.length_c   1.000
_cell.angle_alpha   90.00
_cell.angle_beta   90.00
_cell.angle_gamma   90.00
#
_symmetry.space_group_name_H-M   'P 1'
#
loop_
_entity.id
_entity.type
_entity.pdbx_description
1 polymer ?
#
loop_
_entity_poly.entity_id
_entity_poly.type
_entity_poly.pdbx_seq_one_letter_code
_entity_poly.pdbx_strand_id
1 'polypeptide(L)'
;YIRGIKWIGNSVYPTDQLQRMFGVKAGDTYDKKTINKRLGYGKEDNPEDMSIKSLYQNNGYLMSQIEPAEIIIGADSIDMEMKIFEGKQFSINNVGISGNLRVNDEVIRRELYTLPGELYNRALLMQTIRQLAGMGHFDQEKIMPDIKPVSNELVDINWPLEEQASDQFNVAGGWGSGTFV
;
A
#
# COMPACT_ATOMS: atom_id res chain seq x y z
N TYR A 1 -29.42 6.69 8.07
CA TYR A 1 -28.46 7.42 8.91
C TYR A 1 -27.70 6.46 9.81
N ILE A 2 -26.47 6.83 10.17
CA ILE A 2 -25.67 6.09 11.15
C ILE A 2 -26.13 6.51 12.54
N ARG A 3 -26.64 5.57 13.34
CA ARG A 3 -27.07 5.83 14.71
C ARG A 3 -25.93 5.74 15.71
N GLY A 4 -25.07 4.74 15.55
CA GLY A 4 -23.93 4.49 16.43
C GLY A 4 -22.83 3.71 15.73
N ILE A 5 -21.61 3.87 16.23
CA ILE A 5 -20.43 3.13 15.75
C ILE A 5 -19.73 2.56 16.97
N LYS A 6 -19.50 1.24 16.94
CA LYS A 6 -18.83 0.50 18.00
C LYS A 6 -17.59 -0.19 17.45
N TRP A 7 -16.47 -0.01 18.13
CA TRP A 7 -15.20 -0.67 17.80
C TRP A 7 -14.99 -1.86 18.72
N ILE A 8 -14.59 -2.99 18.17
CA ILE A 8 -14.40 -4.27 18.89
C ILE A 8 -13.08 -4.89 18.43
N GLY A 9 -12.25 -5.31 19.40
CA GLY A 9 -11.00 -6.01 19.13
C GLY A 9 -9.79 -5.11 18.94
N ASN A 10 -9.93 -3.80 19.11
CA ASN A 10 -8.86 -2.81 19.04
C ASN A 10 -8.11 -2.71 20.36
N SER A 11 -7.05 -3.49 20.52
CA SER A 11 -6.18 -3.45 21.72
C SER A 11 -4.95 -2.55 21.53
N VAL A 12 -4.46 -2.41 20.30
CA VAL A 12 -3.27 -1.63 19.94
C VAL A 12 -3.58 -0.13 19.91
N TYR A 13 -4.70 0.26 19.32
CA TYR A 13 -5.09 1.64 19.19
C TYR A 13 -6.36 1.97 19.98
N PRO A 14 -6.37 3.09 20.74
CA PRO A 14 -7.55 3.53 21.47
C PRO A 14 -8.73 3.81 20.52
N THR A 15 -9.94 3.50 20.97
CA THR A 15 -11.19 3.75 20.23
C THR A 15 -11.31 5.19 19.75
N ASP A 16 -10.94 6.15 20.59
CA ASP A 16 -11.01 7.58 20.24
C ASP A 16 -10.08 7.97 19.08
N GLN A 17 -8.92 7.31 18.99
CA GLN A 17 -7.99 7.54 17.88
C GLN A 17 -8.55 6.98 16.58
N LEU A 18 -9.05 5.74 16.62
CA LEU A 18 -9.68 5.10 15.46
C LEU A 18 -10.90 5.87 14.99
N GLN A 19 -11.74 6.34 15.92
CA GLN A 19 -12.94 7.12 15.62
C GLN A 19 -12.61 8.46 14.95
N ARG A 20 -11.60 9.18 15.45
CA ARG A 20 -11.13 10.43 14.84
C ARG A 20 -10.61 10.22 13.43
N MET A 21 -9.83 9.16 13.24
CA MET A 21 -9.23 8.84 11.94
C MET A 21 -10.28 8.35 10.94
N PHE A 22 -11.25 7.58 11.40
CA PHE A 22 -12.37 7.13 10.58
C PHE A 22 -13.21 8.30 10.07
N GLY A 23 -13.42 9.33 10.90
CA GLY A 23 -14.04 10.59 10.52
C GLY A 23 -15.54 10.49 10.22
N VAL A 24 -16.16 9.34 10.36
CA VAL A 24 -17.61 9.12 10.26
C VAL A 24 -18.18 9.02 11.67
N LYS A 25 -19.31 9.65 11.94
CA LYS A 25 -19.93 9.74 13.27
C LYS A 25 -21.42 9.47 13.26
N ALA A 26 -21.98 9.29 14.42
CA ALA A 26 -23.43 9.19 14.58
C ALA A 26 -24.12 10.48 14.08
N GLY A 27 -25.20 10.31 13.31
CA GLY A 27 -25.93 11.36 12.62
C GLY A 27 -25.53 11.56 11.15
N ASP A 28 -24.40 11.03 10.72
CA ASP A 28 -23.98 11.12 9.32
C ASP A 28 -24.84 10.22 8.43
N THR A 29 -24.95 10.61 7.16
CA THR A 29 -25.59 9.77 6.14
C THR A 29 -24.72 8.55 5.89
N TYR A 30 -25.35 7.37 5.85
CA TYR A 30 -24.64 6.14 5.51
C TYR A 30 -24.18 6.16 4.04
N ASP A 31 -22.87 6.11 3.83
CA ASP A 31 -22.25 5.96 2.51
C ASP A 31 -21.20 4.87 2.54
N LYS A 32 -21.54 3.74 1.98
CA LYS A 32 -20.68 2.54 1.92
C LYS A 32 -19.33 2.80 1.23
N LYS A 33 -19.33 3.65 0.19
CA LYS A 33 -18.10 3.97 -0.55
C LYS A 33 -17.12 4.74 0.33
N THR A 34 -17.60 5.76 1.01
CA THR A 34 -16.80 6.55 1.96
C THR A 34 -16.31 5.71 3.13
N ILE A 35 -17.18 4.88 3.70
CA ILE A 35 -16.85 3.97 4.80
C ILE A 35 -15.73 3.02 4.37
N ASN A 36 -15.89 2.32 3.23
CA ASN A 36 -14.87 1.41 2.73
C ASN A 36 -13.54 2.10 2.45
N LYS A 37 -13.56 3.31 1.87
CA LYS A 37 -12.35 4.10 1.66
C LYS A 37 -11.64 4.42 2.97
N ARG A 38 -12.37 4.87 4.00
CA ARG A 38 -11.82 5.18 5.33
C ARG A 38 -11.27 3.96 6.06
N LEU A 39 -11.87 2.80 5.84
CA LEU A 39 -11.36 1.53 6.39
C LEU A 39 -10.13 1.00 5.63
N GLY A 40 -9.94 1.37 4.36
CA GLY A 40 -8.83 0.89 3.51
C GLY A 40 -9.23 -0.22 2.54
N TYR A 41 -10.50 -0.29 2.16
CA TYR A 41 -11.04 -1.21 1.14
C TYR A 41 -11.47 -0.50 -0.14
N GLY A 42 -11.04 0.74 -0.35
CA GLY A 42 -11.27 1.48 -1.60
C GLY A 42 -10.52 0.85 -2.77
N LYS A 43 -11.08 0.98 -3.98
CA LYS A 43 -10.41 0.50 -5.21
C LYS A 43 -9.19 1.34 -5.60
N GLU A 44 -9.11 2.54 -5.11
CA GLU A 44 -7.98 3.44 -5.34
C GLU A 44 -7.06 3.34 -4.12
N ASP A 45 -6.03 2.49 -4.24
CA ASP A 45 -4.91 2.44 -3.28
C ASP A 45 -4.05 3.71 -3.48
N ASN A 46 -4.57 4.85 -3.06
CA ASN A 46 -3.71 6.02 -2.92
C ASN A 46 -2.84 5.83 -1.66
N PRO A 47 -1.51 5.75 -1.82
CA PRO A 47 -0.57 5.58 -0.70
C PRO A 47 -0.68 6.68 0.37
N GLU A 48 -1.21 7.85 -0.02
CA GLU A 48 -1.41 8.99 0.86
C GLU A 48 -2.73 8.93 1.66
N ASP A 49 -3.64 8.03 1.28
CA ASP A 49 -4.91 7.87 1.99
C ASP A 49 -4.65 7.15 3.34
N MET A 50 -4.67 7.94 4.39
CA MET A 50 -4.61 7.43 5.76
C MET A 50 -5.92 6.72 6.11
N SER A 51 -5.94 5.42 5.90
CA SER A 51 -7.05 4.54 6.29
C SER A 51 -6.75 3.83 7.62
N ILE A 52 -7.78 3.27 8.25
CA ILE A 52 -7.57 2.47 9.47
C ILE A 52 -6.66 1.27 9.19
N LYS A 53 -6.85 0.59 8.06
CA LYS A 53 -5.99 -0.52 7.65
C LYS A 53 -4.53 -0.10 7.45
N SER A 54 -4.29 1.06 6.81
CA SER A 54 -2.93 1.55 6.60
C SER A 54 -2.24 1.92 7.92
N LEU A 55 -2.97 2.42 8.92
CA LEU A 55 -2.45 2.68 10.25
C LEU A 55 -1.86 1.41 10.89
N TYR A 56 -2.60 0.30 10.84
CA TYR A 56 -2.12 -0.99 11.34
C TYR A 56 -0.94 -1.51 10.53
N GLN A 57 -1.02 -1.48 9.20
CA GLN A 57 0.03 -1.99 8.32
C GLN A 57 1.32 -1.18 8.37
N ASN A 58 1.25 0.12 8.66
CA ASN A 58 2.43 0.96 8.86
C ASN A 58 3.16 0.67 10.17
N ASN A 59 2.54 -0.08 11.06
CA ASN A 59 3.10 -0.49 12.34
C ASN A 59 3.28 -2.01 12.44
N GLY A 60 3.50 -2.68 11.33
CA GLY A 60 3.85 -4.09 11.28
C GLY A 60 2.68 -5.08 11.30
N TYR A 61 1.45 -4.64 11.47
CA TYR A 61 0.28 -5.52 11.52
C TYR A 61 -0.20 -5.88 10.10
N LEU A 62 0.63 -6.61 9.36
CA LEU A 62 0.41 -6.98 7.97
C LEU A 62 -0.94 -7.71 7.76
N MET A 63 -1.28 -8.60 8.68
CA MET A 63 -2.47 -9.46 8.60
C MET A 63 -3.71 -8.86 9.27
N SER A 64 -3.65 -7.58 9.65
CA SER A 64 -4.80 -6.90 10.26
C SER A 64 -6.00 -6.86 9.32
N GLN A 65 -7.17 -7.15 9.85
CA GLN A 65 -8.44 -7.13 9.13
C GLN A 65 -9.46 -6.33 9.92
N ILE A 66 -10.32 -5.62 9.20
CA ILE A 66 -11.39 -4.81 9.78
C ILE A 66 -12.68 -5.21 9.09
N GLU A 67 -13.60 -5.78 9.84
CA GLU A 67 -14.90 -6.23 9.31
C GLU A 67 -16.01 -5.30 9.81
N PRO A 68 -16.55 -4.42 8.96
CA PRO A 68 -17.72 -3.63 9.32
C PRO A 68 -18.97 -4.53 9.27
N ALA A 69 -19.66 -4.63 10.39
CA ALA A 69 -20.97 -5.26 10.48
C ALA A 69 -22.06 -4.18 10.58
N GLU A 70 -23.03 -4.25 9.70
CA GLU A 70 -24.14 -3.32 9.61
C GLU A 70 -25.37 -3.94 10.27
N ILE A 71 -25.93 -3.25 11.28
CA ILE A 71 -27.14 -3.68 12.00
C ILE A 71 -28.24 -2.67 11.68
N ILE A 72 -29.21 -3.10 10.86
CA ILE A 72 -30.33 -2.25 10.49
C ILE A 72 -31.28 -2.12 11.68
N ILE A 73 -31.55 -0.87 12.08
CA ILE A 73 -32.43 -0.53 13.19
C ILE A 73 -33.63 0.30 12.65
N GLY A 74 -34.77 -0.34 12.55
CA GLY A 74 -35.97 0.33 12.01
C GLY A 74 -35.86 0.58 10.49
N ALA A 75 -36.55 1.63 10.01
CA ALA A 75 -36.63 1.91 8.57
C ALA A 75 -35.45 2.72 8.01
N ASP A 76 -34.82 3.59 8.83
CA ASP A 76 -33.90 4.63 8.35
C ASP A 76 -32.56 4.71 9.09
N SER A 77 -32.28 3.81 10.01
CA SER A 77 -31.10 3.88 10.88
C SER A 77 -30.29 2.60 10.88
N ILE A 78 -28.96 2.77 10.96
CA ILE A 78 -27.98 1.67 10.98
C ILE A 78 -27.04 1.87 12.16
N ASP A 79 -26.83 0.84 12.94
CA ASP A 79 -25.69 0.73 13.86
C ASP A 79 -24.54 -0.01 13.15
N MET A 80 -23.32 0.43 13.38
CA MET A 80 -22.14 -0.16 12.81
C MET A 80 -21.24 -0.76 13.91
N GLU A 81 -20.89 -2.02 13.77
CA GLU A 81 -19.86 -2.66 14.58
C GLU A 81 -18.61 -2.88 13.73
N MET A 82 -17.51 -2.23 14.10
CA MET A 82 -16.20 -2.39 13.47
C MET A 82 -15.41 -3.46 14.22
N LYS A 83 -15.37 -4.68 13.69
CA LYS A 83 -14.61 -5.79 14.28
C LYS A 83 -13.20 -5.77 13.73
N ILE A 84 -12.21 -5.62 14.61
CA ILE A 84 -10.79 -5.57 14.24
C ILE A 84 -10.10 -6.84 14.69
N PHE A 85 -9.42 -7.48 13.75
CA PHE A 85 -8.50 -8.58 13.99
C PHE A 85 -7.09 -8.03 13.76
N GLU A 86 -6.40 -7.69 14.84
CA GLU A 86 -5.11 -6.99 14.75
C GLU A 86 -3.99 -7.92 14.28
N GLY A 87 -4.02 -9.17 14.72
CA GLY A 87 -2.97 -10.14 14.45
C GLY A 87 -1.67 -9.83 15.19
N LYS A 88 -0.56 -10.33 14.66
CA LYS A 88 0.78 -10.09 15.20
C LYS A 88 1.54 -9.08 14.36
N GLN A 89 2.54 -8.44 14.95
CA GLN A 89 3.49 -7.61 14.22
C GLN A 89 4.47 -8.49 13.45
N PHE A 90 4.74 -8.09 12.21
CA PHE A 90 5.72 -8.71 11.35
C PHE A 90 6.98 -7.85 11.24
N SER A 91 8.14 -8.49 11.35
CA SER A 91 9.43 -7.91 11.02
C SER A 91 9.91 -8.45 9.66
N ILE A 92 10.69 -7.67 8.96
CA ILE A 92 11.27 -8.04 7.67
C ILE A 92 12.43 -9.01 7.94
N ASN A 93 12.35 -10.23 7.44
CA ASN A 93 13.42 -11.24 7.55
C ASN A 93 14.45 -11.03 6.44
N ASN A 94 14.02 -11.01 5.19
CA ASN A 94 14.91 -10.85 4.05
C ASN A 94 14.31 -9.95 2.97
N VAL A 95 15.17 -9.24 2.23
CA VAL A 95 14.78 -8.42 1.07
C VAL A 95 15.57 -8.90 -0.15
N GLY A 96 14.85 -9.53 -1.08
CA GLY A 96 15.38 -10.02 -2.34
C GLY A 96 15.13 -9.06 -3.50
N ILE A 97 16.01 -9.08 -4.50
CA ILE A 97 15.88 -8.35 -5.76
C ILE A 97 16.12 -9.36 -6.88
N SER A 98 15.35 -9.29 -7.94
CA SER A 98 15.51 -10.14 -9.12
C SER A 98 15.10 -9.41 -10.39
N GLY A 99 15.60 -9.86 -11.55
CA GLY A 99 15.25 -9.30 -12.86
C GLY A 99 16.06 -8.05 -13.27
N ASN A 100 16.98 -7.60 -12.41
CA ASN A 100 17.90 -6.49 -12.70
C ASN A 100 19.13 -7.00 -13.47
N LEU A 101 19.00 -7.15 -14.78
CA LEU A 101 20.05 -7.72 -15.64
C LEU A 101 21.21 -6.73 -15.91
N ARG A 102 20.91 -5.45 -15.99
CA ARG A 102 21.87 -4.37 -16.33
C ARG A 102 22.15 -3.46 -15.13
N VAL A 103 21.14 -3.20 -14.29
CA VAL A 103 21.27 -2.34 -13.12
C VAL A 103 21.89 -3.14 -11.98
N ASN A 104 22.96 -2.59 -11.39
CA ASN A 104 23.65 -3.23 -10.28
C ASN A 104 22.73 -3.31 -9.04
N ASP A 105 22.75 -4.44 -8.36
CA ASP A 105 21.99 -4.74 -7.14
C ASP A 105 22.23 -3.68 -6.04
N GLU A 106 23.47 -3.23 -5.87
CA GLU A 106 23.82 -2.21 -4.87
C GLU A 106 23.15 -0.87 -5.12
N VAL A 107 22.94 -0.50 -6.40
CA VAL A 107 22.25 0.73 -6.78
C VAL A 107 20.79 0.65 -6.37
N ILE A 108 20.15 -0.49 -6.62
CA ILE A 108 18.75 -0.72 -6.25
C ILE A 108 18.61 -0.74 -4.73
N ARG A 109 19.49 -1.45 -4.02
CA ARG A 109 19.43 -1.57 -2.55
C ARG A 109 19.48 -0.22 -1.82
N ARG A 110 20.17 0.76 -2.37
CA ARG A 110 20.24 2.13 -1.81
C ARG A 110 18.89 2.85 -1.87
N GLU A 111 18.03 2.46 -2.79
CA GLU A 111 16.72 3.06 -3.00
C GLU A 111 15.61 2.35 -2.21
N LEU A 112 15.92 1.24 -1.53
CA LEU A 112 14.97 0.51 -0.72
C LEU A 112 14.83 1.13 0.67
N TYR A 113 13.61 1.42 1.06
CA TYR A 113 13.26 1.92 2.40
C TYR A 113 12.83 0.81 3.36
N THR A 114 12.73 -0.43 2.88
CA THR A 114 12.39 -1.61 3.68
C THR A 114 13.65 -2.45 3.88
N LEU A 115 14.14 -2.52 5.10
CA LEU A 115 15.39 -3.18 5.43
C LEU A 115 15.17 -4.43 6.29
N PRO A 116 15.99 -5.49 6.15
CA PRO A 116 15.94 -6.65 7.02
C PRO A 116 16.11 -6.26 8.51
N GLY A 117 15.31 -6.88 9.38
CA GLY A 117 15.30 -6.61 10.83
C GLY A 117 14.38 -5.50 11.28
N GLU A 118 13.86 -4.67 10.38
CA GLU A 118 12.89 -3.63 10.68
C GLU A 118 11.46 -4.18 10.71
N LEU A 119 10.56 -3.45 11.36
CA LEU A 119 9.13 -3.75 11.29
C LEU A 119 8.61 -3.54 9.86
N TYR A 120 7.72 -4.42 9.43
CA TYR A 120 6.99 -4.20 8.19
C TYR A 120 6.25 -2.86 8.25
N ASN A 121 6.40 -2.08 7.20
CA ASN A 121 5.76 -0.77 7.08
C ASN A 121 5.28 -0.55 5.64
N ARG A 122 3.96 -0.48 5.47
CA ARG A 122 3.34 -0.30 4.15
C ARG A 122 3.71 1.04 3.50
N ALA A 123 3.82 2.11 4.28
CA ALA A 123 4.19 3.43 3.75
C ALA A 123 5.61 3.43 3.17
N LEU A 124 6.57 2.79 3.85
CA LEU A 124 7.94 2.62 3.35
C LEU A 124 8.01 1.72 2.12
N LEU A 125 7.18 0.68 2.07
CA LEU A 125 7.05 -0.16 0.88
C LEU A 125 6.57 0.65 -0.33
N MET A 126 5.52 1.46 -0.17
CA MET A 126 4.99 2.32 -1.22
C MET A 126 5.99 3.42 -1.62
N GLN A 127 6.78 3.93 -0.66
CA GLN A 127 7.87 4.86 -0.94
C GLN A 127 8.95 4.19 -1.80
N THR A 128 9.33 2.95 -1.50
CA THR A 128 10.25 2.16 -2.32
C THR A 128 9.73 2.00 -3.75
N ILE A 129 8.45 1.67 -3.94
CA ILE A 129 7.85 1.56 -5.29
C ILE A 129 8.02 2.87 -6.07
N ARG A 130 7.69 4.00 -5.45
CA ARG A 130 7.83 5.32 -6.10
C ARG A 130 9.29 5.64 -6.44
N GLN A 131 10.21 5.30 -5.56
CA GLN A 131 11.64 5.53 -5.77
C GLN A 131 12.18 4.70 -6.94
N LEU A 132 11.86 3.41 -6.98
CA LEU A 132 12.24 2.52 -8.07
C LEU A 132 11.62 2.96 -9.41
N ALA A 133 10.35 3.39 -9.40
CA ALA A 133 9.70 3.95 -10.59
C ALA A 133 10.39 5.24 -11.06
N GLY A 134 10.83 6.09 -10.13
CA GLY A 134 11.54 7.34 -10.43
C GLY A 134 12.94 7.14 -11.02
N MET A 135 13.56 5.98 -10.86
CA MET A 135 14.85 5.66 -11.47
C MET A 135 14.79 5.60 -13.01
N GLY A 136 13.61 5.35 -13.59
CA GLY A 136 13.42 5.28 -15.06
C GLY A 136 14.06 4.06 -15.74
N HIS A 137 14.56 3.11 -14.96
CA HIS A 137 15.19 1.88 -15.47
C HIS A 137 14.22 0.71 -15.57
N PHE A 138 13.10 0.76 -14.83
CA PHE A 138 12.17 -0.34 -14.67
C PHE A 138 10.78 0.02 -15.22
N ASP A 139 10.06 -1.01 -15.66
CA ASP A 139 8.65 -0.89 -16.04
C ASP A 139 7.81 -0.56 -14.81
N GLN A 140 7.31 0.66 -14.74
CA GLN A 140 6.59 1.20 -13.56
C GLN A 140 5.33 0.41 -13.22
N GLU A 141 4.64 -0.14 -14.21
CA GLU A 141 3.42 -0.93 -14.01
C GLU A 141 3.69 -2.30 -13.40
N LYS A 142 4.94 -2.77 -13.47
CA LYS A 142 5.37 -4.10 -13.01
C LYS A 142 6.16 -4.06 -11.69
N ILE A 143 6.41 -2.87 -11.13
CA ILE A 143 7.07 -2.75 -9.83
C ILE A 143 6.08 -3.13 -8.73
N MET A 144 5.98 -4.41 -8.43
CA MET A 144 5.14 -4.94 -7.36
C MET A 144 5.95 -5.89 -6.48
N PRO A 145 6.09 -5.60 -5.17
CA PRO A 145 6.79 -6.50 -4.27
C PRO A 145 5.99 -7.78 -4.02
N ASP A 146 6.68 -8.90 -4.00
CA ASP A 146 6.14 -10.18 -3.55
C ASP A 146 6.44 -10.33 -2.06
N ILE A 147 5.38 -10.33 -1.25
CA ILE A 147 5.46 -10.33 0.21
C ILE A 147 5.02 -11.71 0.71
N LYS A 148 5.95 -12.46 1.33
CA LYS A 148 5.70 -13.81 1.79
C LYS A 148 5.97 -13.95 3.29
N PRO A 149 4.96 -14.23 4.12
CA PRO A 149 5.19 -14.64 5.49
C PRO A 149 6.00 -15.94 5.54
N VAL A 150 7.12 -15.93 6.28
CA VAL A 150 7.98 -17.10 6.49
C VAL A 150 7.78 -17.70 7.88
N SER A 151 7.21 -16.93 8.79
CA SER A 151 6.78 -17.38 10.12
C SER A 151 5.61 -16.53 10.62
N ASN A 152 5.18 -16.73 11.85
CA ASN A 152 4.09 -15.95 12.48
C ASN A 152 4.46 -14.48 12.74
N GLU A 153 5.74 -14.10 12.61
CA GLU A 153 6.26 -12.77 12.97
C GLU A 153 7.32 -12.27 11.97
N LEU A 154 7.63 -13.06 10.94
CA LEU A 154 8.63 -12.71 9.93
C LEU A 154 8.07 -12.78 8.51
N VAL A 155 8.50 -11.83 7.69
CA VAL A 155 8.09 -11.71 6.29
C VAL A 155 9.31 -11.48 5.39
N ASP A 156 9.34 -12.15 4.25
CA ASP A 156 10.28 -11.86 3.17
C ASP A 156 9.62 -10.93 2.16
N ILE A 157 10.40 -9.98 1.65
CA ILE A 157 9.96 -9.05 0.61
C ILE A 157 10.88 -9.24 -0.59
N ASN A 158 10.34 -9.68 -1.72
CA ASN A 158 11.06 -9.80 -2.97
C ASN A 158 10.60 -8.75 -3.97
N TRP A 159 11.54 -8.11 -4.65
CA TRP A 159 11.33 -7.15 -5.70
C TRP A 159 11.64 -7.78 -7.06
N PRO A 160 10.64 -8.40 -7.73
CA PRO A 160 10.81 -8.83 -9.11
C PRO A 160 10.71 -7.60 -10.00
N LEU A 161 11.85 -7.18 -10.56
CA LEU A 161 11.94 -5.99 -11.41
C LEU A 161 12.01 -6.41 -12.87
N GLU A 162 11.43 -5.61 -13.76
CA GLU A 162 11.56 -5.78 -15.19
C GLU A 162 12.16 -4.50 -15.77
N GLU A 163 13.35 -4.63 -16.38
CA GLU A 163 14.03 -3.47 -16.95
C GLU A 163 13.33 -3.02 -18.24
N GLN A 164 13.18 -1.71 -18.40
CA GLN A 164 12.70 -1.15 -19.66
C GLN A 164 13.77 -1.30 -20.76
N ALA A 165 13.33 -1.61 -21.99
CA ALA A 165 14.20 -1.56 -23.14
C ALA A 165 14.64 -0.10 -23.39
N SER A 166 15.95 0.16 -23.30
CA SER A 166 16.51 1.49 -23.48
C SER A 166 16.68 1.91 -24.95
N ASP A 167 16.03 1.22 -25.87
CA ASP A 167 16.19 1.44 -27.29
C ASP A 167 15.21 2.49 -27.84
N GLN A 168 15.39 3.74 -27.46
CA GLN A 168 14.98 4.85 -28.32
C GLN A 168 16.14 5.17 -29.27
N PHE A 169 16.29 4.41 -30.34
CA PHE A 169 17.06 4.84 -31.51
C PHE A 169 16.28 5.99 -32.19
N ASN A 170 16.56 7.21 -31.82
CA ASN A 170 16.23 8.37 -32.64
C ASN A 170 17.15 8.38 -33.84
N VAL A 171 16.81 7.64 -34.89
CA VAL A 171 17.41 7.80 -36.21
C VAL A 171 16.84 9.10 -36.82
N ALA A 172 17.42 10.23 -36.47
CA ALA A 172 17.23 11.48 -37.23
C ALA A 172 17.98 11.33 -38.53
N GLY A 173 17.36 10.68 -39.52
CA GLY A 173 17.83 10.64 -40.90
C GLY A 173 17.60 12.02 -41.55
N GLY A 174 18.58 12.90 -41.42
CA GLY A 174 18.63 14.14 -42.21
C GLY A 174 18.97 13.81 -43.66
N TRP A 175 18.00 13.78 -44.55
CA TRP A 175 18.24 13.80 -45.98
C TRP A 175 18.55 15.24 -46.38
N GLY A 176 19.83 15.56 -46.49
CA GLY A 176 20.30 16.79 -47.14
C GLY A 176 20.12 16.66 -48.61
N SER A 177 19.19 17.43 -49.22
CA SER A 177 19.08 17.60 -50.65
C SER A 177 20.27 18.45 -51.15
N GLY A 178 21.32 17.80 -51.68
CA GLY A 178 22.41 18.45 -52.41
C GLY A 178 21.91 18.90 -53.78
N THR A 179 21.73 20.18 -53.94
CA THR A 179 21.53 20.80 -55.27
C THR A 179 22.88 20.91 -55.94
N PHE A 180 23.09 20.17 -57.02
CA PHE A 180 24.20 20.43 -57.95
C PHE A 180 23.78 21.48 -58.96
N VAL A 181 24.54 22.55 -59.07
CA VAL A 181 24.61 23.47 -60.19
C VAL A 181 25.87 23.17 -61.01
#